data_df021fd11fbf5f290def59e0a7f0d268
#
_entry.id   df021fd11fbf5f290def59e0a7f0d268
#
_cell.length_a   1.000
_cell.length_b   1.000
_cell.length_c   1.000
_cell.angle_alpha   90.00
_cell.angle_beta   90.00
_cell.angle_gamma   90.00
#
_symmetry.space_group_name_H-M   'P 1'
#
loop_
_entity.id
_entity.type
_entity.pdbx_description
1 polymer ?
#
loop_
_entity_poly.entity_id
_entity_poly.type
_entity_poly.pdbx_seq_one_letter_code
_entity_poly.pdbx_strand_id
1 'polypeptide(L)'
;MKNTFGSDLSLTIFGESHGRAVGAVLDGMAAGVPVDESFLAACMDKRRARGDGLSTPRVEADAVQLLSGVVNGHTTGTAIALMIENQNTRSGDYAKTADLLRPGHADFTAYAKYHGFQDARGGGHFSGRVTAALVAGGSIVLAALQRAGIDITTHIARCAGLADTPF
;
A
#
# COMPACT_ATOMS: atom_id res chain seq x y z
N MET A 1 -3.44 11.95 14.50
CA MET A 1 -3.81 11.53 13.15
C MET A 1 -3.87 10.02 13.13
N LYS A 2 -4.84 9.44 12.43
CA LYS A 2 -4.92 7.98 12.31
C LYS A 2 -4.41 7.57 10.93
N ASN A 3 -3.54 6.56 10.88
CA ASN A 3 -3.16 5.84 9.67
C ASN A 3 -3.95 4.51 9.57
N THR A 4 -5.12 4.48 10.23
CA THR A 4 -5.98 3.32 10.35
C THR A 4 -7.32 3.62 9.67
N PHE A 5 -7.76 2.70 8.84
CA PHE A 5 -9.05 2.67 8.15
C PHE A 5 -9.92 1.58 8.74
N GLY A 6 -11.24 1.79 8.74
CA GLY A 6 -12.22 0.81 9.24
C GLY A 6 -12.48 0.87 10.74
N SER A 7 -13.39 0.03 11.19
CA SER A 7 -13.83 -0.12 12.57
C SER A 7 -13.66 -1.55 13.08
N ASP A 8 -14.58 -2.45 12.79
CA ASP A 8 -14.52 -3.85 13.21
C ASP A 8 -13.43 -4.63 12.46
N LEU A 9 -13.33 -4.41 11.16
CA LEU A 9 -12.17 -4.76 10.37
C LEU A 9 -11.38 -3.48 10.13
N SER A 10 -10.13 -3.44 10.54
CA SER A 10 -9.30 -2.26 10.41
C SER A 10 -7.95 -2.56 9.77
N LEU A 11 -7.45 -1.59 8.99
CA LEU A 11 -6.15 -1.64 8.36
C LEU A 11 -5.34 -0.42 8.76
N THR A 12 -4.22 -0.63 9.42
CA THR A 12 -3.25 0.42 9.75
C THR A 12 -2.07 0.33 8.81
N ILE A 13 -1.78 1.41 8.07
CA ILE A 13 -0.66 1.49 7.14
C ILE A 13 0.51 2.21 7.80
N PHE A 14 1.73 1.73 7.61
CA PHE A 14 2.96 2.33 8.13
C PHE A 14 4.10 2.32 7.11
N GLY A 15 5.14 3.09 7.42
CA GLY A 15 6.36 3.18 6.63
C GLY A 15 6.41 4.38 5.69
N GLU A 16 7.59 4.62 5.15
CA GLU A 16 7.95 5.70 4.22
C GLU A 16 8.62 5.14 2.97
N SER A 17 8.50 5.86 1.85
CA SER A 17 8.99 5.38 0.55
C SER A 17 10.50 5.14 0.49
N HIS A 18 11.28 5.84 1.31
CA HIS A 18 12.74 5.72 1.43
C HIS A 18 13.16 5.23 2.84
N GLY A 19 12.21 4.78 3.66
CA GLY A 19 12.46 4.01 4.87
C GLY A 19 12.86 2.56 4.54
N ARG A 20 13.04 1.74 5.56
CA ARG A 20 13.43 0.32 5.41
C ARG A 20 12.34 -0.50 4.71
N ALA A 21 11.08 -0.22 5.03
CA ALA A 21 9.93 -0.95 4.52
C ALA A 21 8.67 -0.08 4.56
N VAL A 22 7.66 -0.51 3.84
CA VAL A 22 6.25 -0.15 4.06
C VAL A 22 5.50 -1.38 4.50
N GLY A 23 4.40 -1.21 5.23
CA GLY A 23 3.63 -2.36 5.67
C GLY A 23 2.25 -1.97 6.19
N ALA A 24 1.52 -2.98 6.59
CA ALA A 24 0.20 -2.80 7.21
C ALA A 24 -0.03 -3.80 8.34
N VAL A 25 -0.93 -3.43 9.23
CA VAL A 25 -1.54 -4.32 10.21
C VAL A 25 -3.03 -4.39 9.89
N LEU A 26 -3.49 -5.59 9.53
CA LEU A 26 -4.90 -5.90 9.32
C LEU A 26 -5.42 -6.60 10.58
N ASP A 27 -6.42 -6.00 11.21
CA ASP A 27 -7.01 -6.52 12.45
C ASP A 27 -8.53 -6.71 12.29
N GLY A 28 -9.11 -7.64 13.04
CA GLY A 28 -10.53 -7.96 12.98
C GLY A 28 -10.92 -9.08 11.99
N MET A 29 -9.96 -9.75 11.35
CA MET A 29 -10.27 -10.93 10.54
C MET A 29 -10.71 -12.10 11.41
N ALA A 30 -11.76 -12.81 10.97
CA ALA A 30 -12.16 -14.06 11.62
C ALA A 30 -11.04 -15.11 11.55
N ALA A 31 -10.96 -16.00 12.55
CA ALA A 31 -10.04 -17.12 12.52
C ALA A 31 -10.47 -18.17 11.48
N GLY A 32 -9.51 -18.88 10.88
CA GLY A 32 -9.74 -19.97 9.94
C GLY A 32 -10.07 -19.52 8.51
N VAL A 33 -9.93 -18.25 8.17
CA VAL A 33 -10.09 -17.76 6.79
C VAL A 33 -8.84 -18.15 5.99
N PRO A 34 -8.96 -18.84 4.84
CA PRO A 34 -7.82 -19.16 4.00
C PRO A 34 -7.17 -17.91 3.42
N VAL A 35 -5.84 -17.83 3.50
CA VAL A 35 -5.02 -16.78 2.90
C VAL A 35 -4.41 -17.31 1.61
N ASP A 36 -4.82 -16.78 0.48
CA ASP A 36 -4.31 -17.15 -0.85
C ASP A 36 -3.14 -16.24 -1.21
N GLU A 37 -1.92 -16.74 -0.99
CA GLU A 37 -0.69 -15.99 -1.30
C GLU A 37 -0.51 -15.80 -2.81
N SER A 38 -1.04 -16.67 -3.64
CA SER A 38 -0.97 -16.53 -5.11
C SER A 38 -1.88 -15.41 -5.60
N PHE A 39 -3.08 -15.30 -5.03
CA PHE A 39 -3.99 -14.17 -5.29
C PHE A 39 -3.41 -12.85 -4.78
N LEU A 40 -2.80 -12.84 -3.58
CA LEU A 40 -2.10 -11.69 -3.04
C LEU A 40 -0.98 -11.24 -4.00
N ALA A 41 -0.13 -12.16 -4.45
CA ALA A 41 0.94 -11.87 -5.39
C ALA A 41 0.40 -11.30 -6.72
N ALA A 42 -0.69 -11.84 -7.25
CA ALA A 42 -1.34 -11.34 -8.46
C ALA A 42 -1.89 -9.90 -8.28
N CYS A 43 -2.45 -9.58 -7.12
CA CYS A 43 -2.89 -8.22 -6.79
C CYS A 43 -1.70 -7.25 -6.71
N MET A 44 -0.61 -7.67 -6.09
CA MET A 44 0.62 -6.88 -6.01
C MET A 44 1.24 -6.64 -7.39
N ASP A 45 1.20 -7.63 -8.27
CA ASP A 45 1.73 -7.50 -9.64
C ASP A 45 0.93 -6.49 -10.49
N LYS A 46 -0.38 -6.40 -10.31
CA LYS A 46 -1.21 -5.37 -10.96
C LYS A 46 -0.82 -3.94 -10.55
N ARG A 47 -0.40 -3.76 -9.31
CA ARG A 47 0.01 -2.47 -8.74
C ARG A 47 1.44 -2.09 -9.10
N ARG A 48 2.33 -3.07 -9.23
CA ARG A 48 3.78 -2.88 -9.38
C ARG A 48 4.13 -2.10 -10.66
N ALA A 49 5.11 -1.19 -10.54
CA ALA A 49 5.68 -0.50 -11.71
C ALA A 49 6.38 -1.51 -12.63
N ARG A 50 6.13 -1.38 -13.95
CA ARG A 50 6.62 -2.34 -14.96
C ARG A 50 7.75 -1.80 -15.82
N GLY A 51 8.15 -0.53 -15.65
CA GLY A 51 9.14 0.12 -16.50
C GLY A 51 8.66 0.35 -17.93
N ASP A 52 7.35 0.41 -18.14
CA ASP A 52 6.65 0.53 -19.43
C ASP A 52 6.53 1.97 -19.93
N GLY A 53 7.16 2.93 -19.25
CA GLY A 53 7.05 4.36 -19.54
C GLY A 53 5.77 5.03 -19.03
N LEU A 54 4.78 4.25 -18.61
CA LEU A 54 3.52 4.75 -18.01
C LEU A 54 3.61 4.77 -16.48
N SER A 55 4.45 3.93 -15.90
CA SER A 55 4.73 3.83 -14.48
C SER A 55 6.09 4.45 -14.12
N THR A 56 6.34 4.62 -12.82
CA THR A 56 7.62 5.13 -12.35
C THR A 56 8.78 4.18 -12.72
N PRO A 57 10.01 4.69 -12.93
CA PRO A 57 11.17 3.83 -13.25
C PRO A 57 11.62 2.97 -12.06
N ARG A 58 11.06 3.18 -10.88
CA ARG A 58 11.37 2.41 -9.67
C ARG A 58 10.65 1.05 -9.73
N VAL A 59 11.36 0.04 -10.20
CA VAL A 59 10.87 -1.35 -10.20
C VAL A 59 11.35 -2.03 -8.92
N GLU A 60 10.41 -2.64 -8.20
CA GLU A 60 10.65 -3.41 -6.97
C GLU A 60 9.92 -4.76 -7.04
N ALA A 61 10.44 -5.77 -6.37
CA ALA A 61 9.83 -7.10 -6.34
C ALA A 61 8.50 -7.11 -5.59
N ASP A 62 8.32 -6.18 -4.64
CA ASP A 62 7.13 -6.05 -3.78
C ASP A 62 6.72 -7.36 -3.09
N ALA A 63 7.71 -8.18 -2.72
CA ALA A 63 7.47 -9.41 -1.98
C ALA A 63 6.87 -9.10 -0.61
N VAL A 64 5.69 -9.64 -0.36
CA VAL A 64 4.98 -9.45 0.90
C VAL A 64 5.44 -10.50 1.90
N GLN A 65 5.87 -10.06 3.07
CA GLN A 65 6.20 -10.92 4.21
C GLN A 65 5.05 -10.88 5.20
N LEU A 66 4.43 -12.02 5.50
CA LEU A 66 3.43 -12.17 6.54
C LEU A 66 4.17 -12.48 7.86
N LEU A 67 4.13 -11.54 8.80
CA LEU A 67 4.90 -11.62 10.04
C LEU A 67 4.11 -12.22 11.21
N SER A 68 2.78 -12.13 11.18
CA SER A 68 1.87 -12.67 12.19
C SER A 68 0.47 -12.87 11.64
N GLY A 69 -0.40 -13.50 12.42
CA GLY A 69 -1.82 -13.62 12.16
C GLY A 69 -2.19 -14.68 11.11
N VAL A 70 -1.22 -15.40 10.54
CA VAL A 70 -1.44 -16.48 9.58
C VAL A 70 -0.61 -17.72 9.98
N VAL A 71 -1.24 -18.88 10.04
CA VAL A 71 -0.60 -20.17 10.33
C VAL A 71 -1.19 -21.22 9.39
N ASN A 72 -0.32 -22.02 8.76
CA ASN A 72 -0.72 -23.06 7.80
C ASN A 72 -1.70 -22.53 6.72
N GLY A 73 -1.46 -21.32 6.21
CA GLY A 73 -2.28 -20.70 5.17
C GLY A 73 -3.67 -20.23 5.64
N HIS A 74 -3.91 -20.09 6.94
CA HIS A 74 -5.18 -19.62 7.49
C HIS A 74 -4.96 -18.52 8.52
N THR A 75 -5.90 -17.58 8.60
CA THR A 75 -5.91 -16.54 9.63
C THR A 75 -6.10 -17.16 11.01
N THR A 76 -5.42 -16.57 12.01
CA THR A 76 -5.53 -17.03 13.41
C THR A 76 -6.62 -16.29 14.20
N GLY A 77 -7.18 -15.22 13.65
CA GLY A 77 -8.07 -14.30 14.37
C GLY A 77 -7.32 -13.22 15.16
N THR A 78 -5.99 -13.25 15.16
CA THR A 78 -5.16 -12.16 15.71
C THR A 78 -4.70 -11.23 14.60
N ALA A 79 -4.11 -10.09 14.94
CA ALA A 79 -3.65 -9.10 13.98
C ALA A 79 -2.66 -9.69 12.96
N ILE A 80 -2.93 -9.47 11.68
CA ILE A 80 -2.05 -9.87 10.57
C ILE A 80 -1.12 -8.70 10.30
N ALA A 81 0.16 -8.84 10.65
CA ALA A 81 1.19 -7.89 10.29
C ALA A 81 1.85 -8.33 8.98
N LEU A 82 1.93 -7.43 8.03
CA LEU A 82 2.61 -7.64 6.75
C LEU A 82 3.61 -6.53 6.46
N MET A 83 4.69 -6.89 5.79
CA MET A 83 5.78 -5.97 5.46
C MET A 83 6.28 -6.20 4.04
N ILE A 84 6.68 -5.11 3.38
CA ILE A 84 7.27 -5.08 2.06
C ILE A 84 8.54 -4.23 2.15
N GLU A 85 9.68 -4.83 1.93
CA GLU A 85 10.97 -4.13 1.99
C GLU A 85 11.14 -3.15 0.82
N ASN A 86 11.78 -2.03 1.11
CA ASN A 86 12.22 -1.09 0.10
C ASN A 86 13.63 -1.45 -0.36
N GLN A 87 13.77 -1.96 -1.57
CA GLN A 87 15.06 -2.43 -2.11
C GLN A 87 15.76 -1.38 -2.98
N ASN A 88 14.99 -0.53 -3.66
CA ASN A 88 15.52 0.45 -4.62
C ASN A 88 15.32 1.88 -4.09
N THR A 89 16.09 2.26 -3.06
CA THR A 89 16.04 3.60 -2.46
C THR A 89 17.29 4.40 -2.81
N ARG A 90 17.11 5.53 -3.53
CA ARG A 90 18.18 6.49 -3.85
C ARG A 90 18.06 7.72 -2.95
N SER A 91 18.31 7.55 -1.66
CA SER A 91 18.10 8.60 -0.66
C SER A 91 19.01 9.82 -0.85
N GLY A 92 20.18 9.66 -1.47
CA GLY A 92 21.11 10.77 -1.75
C GLY A 92 20.58 11.85 -2.69
N ASP A 93 19.65 11.48 -3.59
CA ASP A 93 19.08 12.41 -4.57
C ASP A 93 18.24 13.53 -3.90
N TYR A 94 17.74 13.28 -2.69
CA TYR A 94 16.86 14.21 -1.95
C TYR A 94 17.58 15.09 -0.96
N ALA A 95 18.87 14.86 -0.67
CA ALA A 95 19.62 15.63 0.33
C ALA A 95 19.72 17.12 0.01
N LYS A 96 19.79 17.47 -1.30
CA LYS A 96 19.93 18.86 -1.76
C LYS A 96 18.60 19.60 -1.88
N THR A 97 17.49 18.90 -1.84
CA THR A 97 16.14 19.44 -2.09
C THR A 97 15.19 19.21 -0.92
N ALA A 98 15.69 18.74 0.21
CA ALA A 98 14.88 18.42 1.39
C ALA A 98 14.04 19.61 1.90
N ASP A 99 14.55 20.83 1.74
CA ASP A 99 13.89 22.08 2.15
C ASP A 99 13.03 22.71 1.03
N LEU A 100 13.00 22.10 -0.16
CA LEU A 100 12.22 22.61 -1.28
C LEU A 100 10.90 21.81 -1.39
N LEU A 101 9.81 22.48 -1.02
CA LEU A 101 8.47 21.90 -1.07
C LEU A 101 7.99 21.81 -2.53
N ARG A 102 7.73 20.59 -3.02
CA ARG A 102 7.34 20.36 -4.42
C ARG A 102 5.87 20.73 -4.66
N PRO A 103 5.55 21.58 -5.65
CA PRO A 103 4.17 21.80 -6.08
C PRO A 103 3.55 20.48 -6.60
N GLY A 104 2.29 20.25 -6.31
CA GLY A 104 1.58 19.04 -6.75
C GLY A 104 1.90 17.78 -5.94
N HIS A 105 2.70 17.89 -4.87
CA HIS A 105 2.93 16.85 -3.88
C HIS A 105 2.44 17.28 -2.50
N ALA A 106 2.39 16.38 -1.53
CA ALA A 106 1.93 16.67 -0.16
C ALA A 106 2.98 17.37 0.72
N ASP A 107 4.09 17.84 0.18
CA ASP A 107 5.23 18.34 0.95
C ASP A 107 4.84 19.52 1.86
N PHE A 108 4.12 20.51 1.32
CA PHE A 108 3.70 21.69 2.10
C PHE A 108 2.73 21.29 3.22
N THR A 109 1.72 20.50 2.92
CA THR A 109 0.73 20.08 3.90
C THR A 109 1.33 19.14 4.95
N ALA A 110 2.28 18.31 4.56
CA ALA A 110 3.04 17.47 5.48
C ALA A 110 3.92 18.32 6.40
N TYR A 111 4.64 19.28 5.84
CA TYR A 111 5.48 20.22 6.61
C TYR A 111 4.65 20.98 7.65
N ALA A 112 3.52 21.57 7.23
CA ALA A 112 2.63 22.31 8.13
C ALA A 112 2.05 21.41 9.23
N LYS A 113 1.67 20.17 8.89
CA LYS A 113 1.01 19.27 9.80
C LYS A 113 1.95 18.58 10.78
N TYR A 114 3.15 18.26 10.34
CA TYR A 114 4.15 17.53 11.13
C TYR A 114 5.30 18.43 11.60
N HIS A 115 5.17 19.73 11.42
CA HIS A 115 6.15 20.75 11.90
C HIS A 115 7.58 20.49 11.38
N GLY A 116 7.70 19.98 10.14
CA GLY A 116 8.98 19.68 9.53
C GLY A 116 9.62 18.34 9.92
N PHE A 117 8.97 17.54 10.76
CA PHE A 117 9.49 16.22 11.20
C PHE A 117 9.13 15.06 10.29
N GLN A 118 8.43 15.30 9.18
CA GLN A 118 8.14 14.25 8.19
C GLN A 118 9.41 13.81 7.45
N ASP A 119 9.44 12.55 6.98
CA ASP A 119 10.48 12.12 6.04
C ASP A 119 10.24 12.76 4.67
N ALA A 120 11.09 13.70 4.27
CA ALA A 120 10.99 14.40 2.99
C ALA A 120 11.51 13.59 1.80
N ARG A 121 12.19 12.45 2.03
CA ARG A 121 12.78 11.64 0.96
C ARG A 121 11.69 10.97 0.13
N GLY A 122 11.65 11.25 -1.17
CA GLY A 122 10.74 10.62 -2.13
C GLY A 122 9.24 10.77 -1.84
N GLY A 123 8.86 11.68 -0.94
CA GLY A 123 7.49 11.89 -0.51
C GLY A 123 7.11 11.17 0.79
N GLY A 124 8.04 10.44 1.39
CA GLY A 124 7.86 9.82 2.70
C GLY A 124 6.63 8.92 2.77
N HIS A 125 5.80 9.14 3.77
CA HIS A 125 4.52 8.43 3.96
C HIS A 125 3.43 8.83 2.95
N PHE A 126 3.59 9.95 2.24
CA PHE A 126 2.63 10.44 1.23
C PHE A 126 2.96 9.96 -0.19
N SER A 127 3.96 9.14 -0.34
CA SER A 127 4.34 8.52 -1.60
C SER A 127 3.33 7.46 -2.03
N GLY A 128 3.13 7.31 -3.34
CA GLY A 128 2.38 6.18 -3.91
C GLY A 128 2.95 4.81 -3.53
N ARG A 129 4.19 4.74 -3.06
CA ARG A 129 4.81 3.50 -2.54
C ARG A 129 4.01 2.87 -1.40
N VAL A 130 3.44 3.69 -0.53
CA VAL A 130 2.69 3.22 0.65
C VAL A 130 1.41 2.47 0.26
N THR A 131 0.88 2.70 -0.95
CA THR A 131 -0.27 1.93 -1.46
C THR A 131 0.02 0.44 -1.66
N ALA A 132 1.29 0.03 -1.70
CA ALA A 132 1.65 -1.39 -1.71
C ALA A 132 1.12 -2.12 -0.47
N ALA A 133 1.26 -1.51 0.70
CA ALA A 133 0.74 -2.06 1.95
C ALA A 133 -0.80 -2.12 1.96
N LEU A 134 -1.47 -1.10 1.39
CA LEU A 134 -2.93 -1.09 1.23
C LEU A 134 -3.40 -2.24 0.33
N VAL A 135 -2.75 -2.44 -0.81
CA VAL A 135 -3.10 -3.52 -1.75
C VAL A 135 -2.85 -4.89 -1.12
N ALA A 136 -1.74 -5.07 -0.42
CA ALA A 136 -1.42 -6.34 0.22
C ALA A 136 -2.45 -6.71 1.31
N GLY A 137 -2.78 -5.79 2.22
CA GLY A 137 -3.82 -6.03 3.23
C GLY A 137 -5.20 -6.20 2.62
N GLY A 138 -5.55 -5.35 1.64
CA GLY A 138 -6.83 -5.40 0.92
C GLY A 138 -7.04 -6.69 0.13
N SER A 139 -5.97 -7.29 -0.43
CA SER A 139 -6.09 -8.55 -1.18
C SER A 139 -6.52 -9.72 -0.30
N ILE A 140 -6.08 -9.77 0.96
CA ILE A 140 -6.52 -10.80 1.92
C ILE A 140 -8.03 -10.69 2.16
N VAL A 141 -8.52 -9.47 2.37
CA VAL A 141 -9.95 -9.21 2.58
C VAL A 141 -10.75 -9.50 1.31
N LEU A 142 -10.23 -9.09 0.14
CA LEU A 142 -10.90 -9.32 -1.14
C LEU A 142 -11.05 -10.81 -1.44
N ALA A 143 -10.01 -11.63 -1.19
CA ALA A 143 -10.08 -13.08 -1.35
C ALA A 143 -11.12 -13.71 -0.41
N ALA A 144 -11.24 -13.21 0.82
CA ALA A 144 -12.27 -13.66 1.76
C ALA A 144 -13.68 -13.31 1.29
N LEU A 145 -13.89 -12.10 0.75
CA LEU A 145 -15.19 -11.68 0.20
C LEU A 145 -15.59 -12.51 -1.02
N GLN A 146 -14.66 -12.76 -1.95
CA GLN A 146 -14.92 -13.61 -3.12
C GLN A 146 -15.36 -15.02 -2.72
N ARG A 147 -14.77 -15.61 -1.68
CA ARG A 147 -15.22 -16.90 -1.13
C ARG A 147 -16.63 -16.84 -0.55
N ALA A 148 -17.05 -15.68 -0.07
CA ALA A 148 -18.41 -15.43 0.39
C ALA A 148 -19.40 -15.08 -0.75
N GLY A 149 -18.95 -15.10 -2.02
CA GLY A 149 -19.77 -14.77 -3.18
C GLY A 149 -19.93 -13.27 -3.42
N ILE A 150 -19.05 -12.45 -2.83
CA ILE A 150 -19.05 -10.98 -3.00
C ILE A 150 -17.88 -10.58 -3.88
N ASP A 151 -18.16 -10.08 -5.07
CA ASP A 151 -17.17 -9.55 -5.99
C ASP A 151 -17.17 -8.02 -5.96
N ILE A 152 -15.98 -7.44 -5.88
CA ILE A 152 -15.75 -5.99 -5.93
C ILE A 152 -14.86 -5.69 -7.12
N THR A 153 -15.37 -4.89 -8.05
CA THR A 153 -14.64 -4.43 -9.23
C THR A 153 -14.67 -2.91 -9.32
N THR A 154 -13.64 -2.36 -9.95
CA THR A 154 -13.53 -0.92 -10.18
C THR A 154 -13.02 -0.64 -11.59
N HIS A 155 -13.43 0.49 -12.16
CA HIS A 155 -12.89 0.99 -13.42
C HIS A 155 -12.73 2.51 -13.39
N ILE A 156 -12.00 3.05 -14.34
CA ILE A 156 -11.89 4.50 -14.53
C ILE A 156 -13.10 4.96 -15.37
N ALA A 157 -14.10 5.53 -14.71
CA ALA A 157 -15.33 5.97 -15.40
C ALA A 157 -15.08 7.10 -16.43
N ARG A 158 -14.08 7.96 -16.19
CA ARG A 158 -13.72 9.04 -17.14
C ARG A 158 -12.24 9.45 -16.95
N CYS A 159 -11.54 9.64 -18.05
CA CYS A 159 -10.18 10.18 -18.08
C CYS A 159 -10.01 11.11 -19.28
N ALA A 160 -9.48 12.33 -19.08
CA ALA A 160 -9.21 13.33 -20.12
C ALA A 160 -10.40 13.58 -21.09
N GLY A 161 -11.63 13.56 -20.57
CA GLY A 161 -12.86 13.76 -21.35
C GLY A 161 -13.41 12.49 -22.01
N LEU A 162 -12.66 11.39 -22.05
CA LEU A 162 -13.14 10.09 -22.52
C LEU A 162 -13.86 9.37 -21.40
N ALA A 163 -15.06 8.88 -21.67
CA ALA A 163 -15.86 8.10 -20.74
C ALA A 163 -15.79 6.60 -21.09
N ASP A 164 -15.78 5.77 -20.07
CA ASP A 164 -15.96 4.32 -20.20
C ASP A 164 -17.46 3.97 -20.16
N THR A 165 -17.77 2.75 -20.57
CA THR A 165 -19.14 2.22 -20.47
C THR A 165 -19.52 2.05 -19.00
N PRO A 166 -20.68 2.52 -18.55
CA PRO A 166 -21.17 2.24 -17.19
C PRO A 166 -21.34 0.73 -16.95
N PHE A 167 -21.22 0.30 -15.69
CA PHE A 167 -21.57 -1.07 -15.28
C PHE A 167 -23.05 -1.36 -15.52
#